data_943a6eb01da3a3cc41ea247f2397a5ae
#
_entry.id   943a6eb01da3a3cc41ea247f2397a5ae
#
_cell.length_a   1.000
_cell.length_b   1.000
_cell.length_c   1.000
_cell.angle_alpha   90.00
_cell.angle_beta   90.00
_cell.angle_gamma   90.00
#
_symmetry.space_group_name_H-M   'P 1'
#
loop_
_entity.id
_entity.type
_entity.pdbx_description
1 polymer ?
#
loop_
_entity_poly.entity_id
_entity_poly.type
_entity_poly.pdbx_seq_one_letter_code
_entity_poly.pdbx_strand_id
1 'polypeptide(L)'
;HWEFLLEPLVLHHSEKAGLIRYRQLEYHLMPVMAYLSLDDPGALTRGELARIGLAAAPGSSDTLPFSERYLRNFEEHHCYDRYWNGQGPGSPGARFICTGRVFTMVGEAGEPAFEDRKTNLEQFRHEYFLLFLIPHFHKAALLMLTNRLVEAMHQLDLTKLDSVRQFRRVIRQTLGIFLRFTHRYWS
;
A
#
# COMPACT_ATOMS: atom_id res chain seq x y z
N HIS A 1 -20.94 6.13 -2.77
CA HIS A 1 -20.96 4.68 -3.08
C HIS A 1 -20.16 3.81 -2.11
N TRP A 2 -19.16 4.37 -1.42
CA TRP A 2 -18.38 3.64 -0.40
C TRP A 2 -19.09 3.57 0.96
N GLU A 3 -20.03 4.45 1.23
CA GLU A 3 -20.78 4.52 2.50
C GLU A 3 -21.46 3.19 2.82
N PHE A 4 -22.09 2.57 1.84
CA PHE A 4 -22.73 1.26 2.00
C PHE A 4 -21.75 0.16 2.47
N LEU A 5 -20.54 0.13 1.92
CA LEU A 5 -19.51 -0.85 2.32
C LEU A 5 -18.95 -0.57 3.72
N LEU A 6 -18.99 0.69 4.14
CA LEU A 6 -18.49 1.12 5.44
C LEU A 6 -19.57 1.22 6.52
N GLU A 7 -20.83 1.01 6.17
CA GLU A 7 -21.98 1.14 7.07
C GLU A 7 -21.82 0.34 8.38
N PRO A 8 -21.31 -0.91 8.38
CA PRO A 8 -21.09 -1.65 9.62
C PRO A 8 -19.91 -1.13 10.46
N LEU A 9 -19.10 -0.21 9.91
CA LEU A 9 -17.91 0.32 10.56
C LEU A 9 -18.24 1.64 11.28
N VAL A 10 -17.87 1.73 12.54
CA VAL A 10 -18.07 2.94 13.35
C VAL A 10 -16.73 3.45 13.84
N LEU A 11 -16.51 4.77 13.72
CA LEU A 11 -15.31 5.40 14.27
C LEU A 11 -15.18 5.09 15.77
N HIS A 12 -13.98 4.78 16.21
CA HIS A 12 -13.74 4.30 17.58
C HIS A 12 -14.19 5.29 18.67
N HIS A 13 -14.20 6.60 18.35
CA HIS A 13 -14.62 7.68 19.25
C HIS A 13 -16.12 8.04 19.11
N SER A 14 -16.84 7.38 18.20
CA SER A 14 -18.27 7.64 18.03
C SER A 14 -19.07 7.03 19.17
N GLU A 15 -20.08 7.75 19.64
CA GLU A 15 -21.06 7.27 20.62
C GLU A 15 -22.07 6.31 20.00
N LYS A 16 -22.15 6.25 18.67
CA LYS A 16 -23.05 5.34 17.97
C LYS A 16 -22.68 3.88 18.24
N ALA A 17 -23.69 3.06 18.48
CA ALA A 17 -23.53 1.62 18.52
C ALA A 17 -23.18 1.12 17.11
N GLY A 18 -22.12 0.32 16.98
CA GLY A 18 -21.68 -0.27 15.71
C GLY A 18 -21.02 -1.63 15.94
N LEU A 19 -21.14 -2.51 14.94
CA LEU A 19 -20.63 -3.89 15.02
C LEU A 19 -19.11 -3.93 15.05
N ILE A 20 -18.45 -3.07 14.28
CA ILE A 20 -17.00 -3.05 14.16
C ILE A 20 -16.52 -1.61 14.35
N ARG A 21 -15.65 -1.40 15.32
CA ARG A 21 -15.03 -0.10 15.54
C ARG A 21 -13.71 -0.01 14.80
N TYR A 22 -13.49 1.08 14.10
CA TYR A 22 -12.26 1.33 13.37
C TYR A 22 -11.61 2.66 13.80
N ARG A 23 -10.28 2.72 13.62
CA ARG A 23 -9.50 3.94 13.76
C ARG A 23 -8.80 4.21 12.44
N GLN A 24 -8.98 5.40 11.91
CA GLN A 24 -8.26 5.85 10.73
C GLN A 24 -6.82 6.22 11.13
N LEU A 25 -5.84 5.61 10.49
CA LEU A 25 -4.42 5.83 10.78
C LEU A 25 -3.78 6.81 9.81
N GLU A 26 -4.25 6.84 8.54
CA GLU A 26 -3.78 7.74 7.49
C GLU A 26 -4.99 8.39 6.81
N TYR A 27 -4.96 9.73 6.67
CA TYR A 27 -6.14 10.47 6.21
C TYR A 27 -6.23 10.63 4.69
N HIS A 28 -5.13 10.52 3.95
CA HIS A 28 -5.12 10.91 2.53
C HIS A 28 -4.54 9.86 1.60
N LEU A 29 -4.23 8.68 2.10
CA LEU A 29 -3.46 7.70 1.36
C LEU A 29 -4.16 6.34 1.39
N MET A 30 -4.84 6.03 0.29
CA MET A 30 -5.49 4.75 0.08
C MET A 30 -4.58 3.84 -0.73
N PRO A 31 -4.28 2.61 -0.28
CA PRO A 31 -3.61 1.62 -1.12
C PRO A 31 -4.43 1.31 -2.38
N VAL A 32 -3.76 1.23 -3.51
CA VAL A 32 -4.39 1.00 -4.81
C VAL A 32 -3.78 -0.21 -5.48
N MET A 33 -4.63 -1.11 -5.96
CA MET A 33 -4.24 -2.17 -6.89
C MET A 33 -4.95 -1.95 -8.22
N ALA A 34 -4.21 -2.01 -9.32
CA ALA A 34 -4.75 -1.82 -10.66
C ALA A 34 -4.22 -2.88 -11.63
N TYR A 35 -5.13 -3.46 -12.40
CA TYR A 35 -4.82 -4.34 -13.52
C TYR A 35 -5.21 -3.60 -14.79
N LEU A 36 -4.22 -3.18 -15.58
CA LEU A 36 -4.41 -2.33 -16.76
C LEU A 36 -4.07 -3.12 -18.03
N SER A 37 -5.11 -3.44 -18.77
CA SER A 37 -5.02 -4.05 -20.11
C SER A 37 -5.15 -2.92 -21.13
N LEU A 38 -4.12 -2.69 -21.91
CA LEU A 38 -4.00 -1.58 -22.85
C LEU A 38 -3.76 -2.12 -24.26
N ASP A 39 -4.26 -1.43 -25.28
CA ASP A 39 -4.05 -1.82 -26.67
C ASP A 39 -2.55 -1.74 -27.06
N ASP A 40 -1.86 -0.76 -26.55
CA ASP A 40 -0.41 -0.60 -26.74
C ASP A 40 0.24 -0.07 -25.43
N PRO A 41 0.66 -0.95 -24.53
CA PRO A 41 1.35 -0.55 -23.30
C PRO A 41 2.72 0.08 -23.57
N GLY A 42 3.34 -0.22 -24.72
CA GLY A 42 4.61 0.36 -25.14
C GLY A 42 4.52 1.83 -25.51
N ALA A 43 3.34 2.33 -25.83
CA ALA A 43 3.10 3.75 -26.09
C ALA A 43 3.13 4.61 -24.82
N LEU A 44 2.99 4.01 -23.63
CA LEU A 44 3.12 4.75 -22.38
C LEU A 44 4.54 5.28 -22.20
N THR A 45 4.62 6.57 -21.92
CA THR A 45 5.90 7.19 -21.57
C THR A 45 6.36 6.75 -20.18
N ARG A 46 7.64 6.83 -19.89
CA ARG A 46 8.21 6.55 -18.58
C ARG A 46 7.59 7.42 -17.48
N GLY A 47 7.27 8.67 -17.84
CA GLY A 47 6.60 9.58 -16.95
C GLY A 47 5.18 9.16 -16.60
N GLU A 48 4.41 8.67 -17.55
CA GLU A 48 3.05 8.13 -17.32
C GLU A 48 3.09 6.88 -16.45
N LEU A 49 4.02 5.98 -16.70
CA LEU A 49 4.23 4.81 -15.85
C LEU A 49 4.58 5.20 -14.40
N ALA A 50 5.43 6.21 -14.23
CA ALA A 50 5.74 6.74 -12.91
C ALA A 50 4.49 7.36 -12.24
N ARG A 51 3.65 8.09 -12.97
CA ARG A 51 2.37 8.62 -12.45
C ARG A 51 1.43 7.52 -11.99
N ILE A 52 1.31 6.45 -12.79
CA ILE A 52 0.50 5.28 -12.43
C ILE A 52 1.02 4.68 -11.12
N GLY A 53 2.32 4.44 -11.01
CA GLY A 53 2.93 3.86 -9.81
C GLY A 53 2.90 4.75 -8.58
N LEU A 54 2.73 6.06 -8.75
CA LEU A 54 2.58 7.03 -7.66
C LEU A 54 1.12 7.33 -7.33
N ALA A 55 0.17 6.83 -8.11
CA ALA A 55 -1.24 7.24 -8.08
C ALA A 55 -1.38 8.78 -8.16
N ALA A 56 -0.57 9.40 -9.01
CA ALA A 56 -0.58 10.84 -9.20
C ALA A 56 -1.74 11.27 -10.10
N ALA A 57 -2.14 12.53 -9.97
CA ALA A 57 -3.20 13.09 -10.81
C ALA A 57 -2.83 12.98 -12.31
N PRO A 58 -3.83 12.79 -13.20
CA PRO A 58 -3.61 12.78 -14.63
C PRO A 58 -3.03 14.12 -15.09
N GLY A 59 -2.23 14.08 -16.13
CA GLY A 59 -1.62 15.26 -16.73
C GLY A 59 -0.79 14.85 -17.94
N SER A 60 -0.36 15.83 -18.76
CA SER A 60 0.49 15.52 -19.90
C SER A 60 1.86 15.00 -19.43
N SER A 61 2.46 14.11 -20.21
CA SER A 61 3.81 13.59 -19.99
C SER A 61 4.86 14.70 -19.90
N ASP A 62 4.65 15.79 -20.65
CA ASP A 62 5.55 16.93 -20.73
C ASP A 62 5.56 17.80 -19.46
N THR A 63 4.56 17.66 -18.61
CA THR A 63 4.44 18.43 -17.36
C THR A 63 4.99 17.72 -16.14
N LEU A 64 5.54 16.53 -16.30
CA LEU A 64 6.16 15.80 -15.18
C LEU A 64 7.53 16.40 -14.85
N PRO A 65 7.73 16.90 -13.63
CA PRO A 65 9.01 17.46 -13.20
C PRO A 65 10.03 16.36 -12.86
N PHE A 66 9.92 15.19 -13.49
CA PHE A 66 10.81 14.09 -13.20
C PHE A 66 12.08 14.20 -14.04
N SER A 67 13.21 14.33 -13.36
CA SER A 67 14.50 14.22 -14.02
C SER A 67 14.73 12.78 -14.51
N GLU A 68 15.53 12.62 -15.56
CA GLU A 68 15.94 11.32 -16.08
C GLU A 68 16.55 10.42 -14.99
N ARG A 69 17.30 11.01 -14.08
CA ARG A 69 17.86 10.30 -12.92
C ARG A 69 16.76 9.77 -11.99
N TYR A 70 15.71 10.55 -11.77
CA TYR A 70 14.58 10.12 -10.93
C TYR A 70 13.84 8.96 -11.58
N LEU A 71 13.51 9.06 -12.87
CA LEU A 71 12.80 8.01 -13.60
C LEU A 71 13.58 6.69 -13.59
N ARG A 72 14.89 6.74 -13.82
CA ARG A 72 15.75 5.56 -13.76
C ARG A 72 15.74 4.92 -12.38
N ASN A 73 15.92 5.72 -11.34
CA ASN A 73 15.87 5.24 -9.95
C ASN A 73 14.49 4.65 -9.59
N PHE A 74 13.41 5.29 -10.06
CA PHE A 74 12.06 4.79 -9.86
C PHE A 74 11.86 3.42 -10.51
N GLU A 75 12.28 3.25 -11.76
CA GLU A 75 12.16 1.99 -12.49
C GLU A 75 12.99 0.88 -11.82
N GLU A 76 14.22 1.15 -11.45
CA GLU A 76 15.11 0.18 -10.78
C GLU A 76 14.53 -0.33 -9.44
N HIS A 77 13.85 0.52 -8.68
CA HIS A 77 13.37 0.16 -7.35
C HIS A 77 11.90 -0.29 -7.30
N HIS A 78 11.11 0.12 -8.28
CA HIS A 78 9.66 -0.07 -8.23
C HIS A 78 9.09 -0.87 -9.38
N CYS A 79 9.84 -1.10 -10.46
CA CYS A 79 9.37 -1.85 -11.61
C CYS A 79 10.02 -3.23 -11.66
N TYR A 80 9.20 -4.24 -11.98
CA TYR A 80 9.66 -5.58 -12.27
C TYR A 80 9.45 -5.86 -13.76
N ASP A 81 10.54 -5.86 -14.50
CA ASP A 81 10.57 -5.82 -15.96
C ASP A 81 10.97 -7.15 -16.61
N ARG A 82 10.88 -8.27 -15.89
CA ARG A 82 11.25 -9.58 -16.46
C ARG A 82 10.47 -9.91 -17.74
N TYR A 83 9.25 -9.44 -17.85
CA TYR A 83 8.36 -9.68 -18.98
C TYR A 83 8.12 -8.43 -19.82
N TRP A 84 8.90 -7.38 -19.61
CA TRP A 84 8.80 -6.11 -20.28
C TRP A 84 9.93 -5.93 -21.28
N ASN A 85 9.60 -5.82 -22.57
CA ASN A 85 10.57 -5.69 -23.64
C ASN A 85 11.01 -4.25 -23.92
N GLY A 86 10.63 -3.32 -23.08
CA GLY A 86 10.96 -1.91 -23.23
C GLY A 86 9.83 -1.04 -23.76
N GLN A 87 10.14 0.22 -24.04
CA GLN A 87 9.21 1.18 -24.62
C GLN A 87 9.32 1.17 -26.14
N GLY A 88 8.20 1.23 -26.80
CA GLY A 88 8.08 1.34 -28.24
C GLY A 88 6.89 0.55 -28.78
N PRO A 89 6.27 1.00 -29.86
CA PRO A 89 5.14 0.32 -30.46
C PRO A 89 5.48 -1.15 -30.77
N GLY A 90 4.58 -2.05 -30.37
CA GLY A 90 4.75 -3.49 -30.60
C GLY A 90 5.75 -4.18 -29.66
N SER A 91 6.08 -3.58 -28.52
CA SER A 91 6.84 -4.24 -27.46
C SER A 91 5.88 -4.98 -26.53
N PRO A 92 5.57 -6.26 -26.79
CA PRO A 92 4.65 -7.02 -25.94
C PRO A 92 5.27 -7.27 -24.59
N GLY A 93 4.45 -7.34 -23.57
CA GLY A 93 4.92 -7.71 -22.27
C GLY A 93 4.04 -7.19 -21.15
N ALA A 94 4.39 -7.59 -19.95
CA ALA A 94 3.75 -7.13 -18.75
C ALA A 94 4.77 -6.47 -17.82
N ARG A 95 4.43 -5.30 -17.34
CA ARG A 95 5.21 -4.56 -16.34
C ARG A 95 4.48 -4.53 -15.02
N PHE A 96 5.21 -4.85 -13.97
CA PHE A 96 4.71 -4.75 -12.61
C PHE A 96 5.31 -3.51 -11.96
N ILE A 97 4.49 -2.69 -11.35
CA ILE A 97 4.91 -1.48 -10.64
C ILE A 97 4.45 -1.61 -9.19
N CYS A 98 5.40 -1.66 -8.26
CA CYS A 98 5.12 -1.81 -6.84
C CYS A 98 5.79 -0.68 -6.06
N THR A 99 4.98 0.20 -5.52
CA THR A 99 5.42 1.27 -4.62
C THR A 99 4.88 1.03 -3.21
N GLY A 100 5.18 1.92 -2.28
CA GLY A 100 4.66 1.80 -0.91
C GLY A 100 3.12 1.88 -0.79
N ARG A 101 2.38 2.16 -1.88
CA ARG A 101 0.92 2.35 -1.87
C ARG A 101 0.21 1.81 -3.10
N VAL A 102 0.93 1.58 -4.17
CA VAL A 102 0.35 1.18 -5.45
C VAL A 102 0.98 -0.13 -5.89
N PHE A 103 0.16 -1.06 -6.29
CA PHE A 103 0.58 -2.24 -7.04
C PHE A 103 -0.21 -2.29 -8.35
N THR A 104 0.50 -2.12 -9.46
CA THR A 104 -0.12 -2.11 -10.79
C THR A 104 0.54 -3.13 -11.69
N MET A 105 -0.27 -3.90 -12.40
CA MET A 105 0.14 -4.68 -13.56
C MET A 105 -0.34 -3.96 -14.81
N VAL A 106 0.57 -3.71 -15.73
CA VAL A 106 0.28 -3.12 -17.04
C VAL A 106 0.68 -4.12 -18.11
N GLY A 107 -0.19 -4.38 -19.06
CA GLY A 107 0.09 -5.31 -20.15
C GLY A 107 -0.79 -5.09 -21.37
N GLU A 108 -0.51 -5.82 -22.45
CA GLU A 108 -1.20 -5.71 -23.72
C GLU A 108 -2.53 -6.45 -23.71
N ALA A 109 -3.57 -5.78 -24.21
CA ALA A 109 -4.86 -6.37 -24.45
C ALA A 109 -4.77 -7.43 -25.56
N GLY A 110 -5.37 -8.59 -25.35
CA GLY A 110 -5.32 -9.70 -26.31
C GLY A 110 -4.04 -10.53 -26.26
N GLU A 111 -3.00 -10.12 -25.52
CA GLU A 111 -1.84 -10.97 -25.29
C GLU A 111 -2.21 -12.16 -24.38
N PRO A 112 -2.12 -13.40 -24.88
CA PRO A 112 -2.54 -14.58 -24.13
C PRO A 112 -1.83 -14.71 -22.77
N ALA A 113 -0.56 -14.32 -22.71
CA ALA A 113 0.22 -14.37 -21.48
C ALA A 113 -0.25 -13.36 -20.41
N PHE A 114 -0.87 -12.25 -20.84
CA PHE A 114 -1.41 -11.24 -19.94
C PHE A 114 -2.92 -11.42 -19.69
N GLU A 115 -3.68 -11.64 -20.76
CA GLU A 115 -5.16 -11.79 -20.69
C GLU A 115 -5.64 -13.17 -20.29
N ASP A 116 -4.78 -14.14 -20.01
CA ASP A 116 -5.24 -15.38 -19.42
C ASP A 116 -5.93 -15.10 -18.06
N ARG A 117 -7.24 -14.88 -18.17
CA ARG A 117 -8.10 -14.53 -17.02
C ARG A 117 -8.05 -15.58 -15.92
N LYS A 118 -7.80 -16.85 -16.29
CA LYS A 118 -7.75 -17.93 -15.31
C LYS A 118 -6.44 -17.93 -14.52
N THR A 119 -5.36 -17.46 -15.10
CA THR A 119 -4.05 -17.48 -14.44
C THR A 119 -3.67 -16.11 -13.90
N ASN A 120 -3.51 -15.11 -14.75
CA ASN A 120 -2.93 -13.84 -14.32
C ASN A 120 -3.90 -12.93 -13.54
N LEU A 121 -5.15 -12.81 -14.03
CA LEU A 121 -6.14 -12.00 -13.34
C LEU A 121 -6.58 -12.63 -12.01
N GLU A 122 -6.70 -13.95 -11.96
CA GLU A 122 -7.03 -14.64 -10.72
C GLU A 122 -5.87 -14.53 -9.71
N GLN A 123 -4.62 -14.74 -10.13
CA GLN A 123 -3.48 -14.53 -9.28
C GLN A 123 -3.39 -13.08 -8.78
N PHE A 124 -3.66 -12.10 -9.66
CA PHE A 124 -3.70 -10.69 -9.25
C PHE A 124 -4.77 -10.43 -8.17
N ARG A 125 -5.95 -11.00 -8.34
CA ARG A 125 -7.08 -10.81 -7.43
C ARG A 125 -6.92 -11.53 -6.10
N HIS A 126 -6.23 -12.64 -6.07
CA HIS A 126 -6.10 -13.50 -4.89
C HIS A 126 -4.70 -13.45 -4.29
N GLU A 127 -3.70 -13.92 -4.99
CA GLU A 127 -2.35 -14.08 -4.45
C GLU A 127 -1.66 -12.72 -4.27
N TYR A 128 -1.64 -11.90 -5.32
CA TYR A 128 -0.99 -10.58 -5.25
C TYR A 128 -1.76 -9.62 -4.36
N PHE A 129 -3.08 -9.74 -4.27
CA PHE A 129 -3.85 -8.98 -3.29
C PHE A 129 -3.40 -9.29 -1.87
N LEU A 130 -3.24 -10.56 -1.51
CA LEU A 130 -2.77 -10.94 -0.18
C LEU A 130 -1.33 -10.47 0.07
N LEU A 131 -0.45 -10.63 -0.92
CA LEU A 131 0.93 -10.16 -0.83
C LEU A 131 1.00 -8.63 -0.66
N PHE A 132 0.10 -7.89 -1.28
CA PHE A 132 0.01 -6.44 -1.14
C PHE A 132 -0.64 -6.03 0.20
N LEU A 133 -1.63 -6.77 0.67
CA LEU A 133 -2.33 -6.51 1.93
C LEU A 133 -1.42 -6.71 3.15
N ILE A 134 -0.57 -7.74 3.15
CA ILE A 134 0.30 -8.07 4.28
C ILE A 134 1.20 -6.91 4.70
N PRO A 135 1.99 -6.25 3.83
CA PRO A 135 2.81 -5.10 4.21
C PRO A 135 1.98 -3.93 4.75
N HIS A 136 0.78 -3.70 4.20
CA HIS A 136 -0.11 -2.65 4.68
C HIS A 136 -0.66 -2.96 6.08
N PHE A 137 -1.00 -4.21 6.33
CA PHE A 137 -1.36 -4.67 7.67
C PHE A 137 -0.20 -4.49 8.66
N HIS A 138 1.03 -4.83 8.27
CA HIS A 138 2.22 -4.61 9.10
C HIS A 138 2.43 -3.13 9.38
N LYS A 139 2.33 -2.27 8.36
CA LYS A 139 2.42 -0.81 8.51
C LYS A 139 1.37 -0.28 9.48
N ALA A 140 0.11 -0.70 9.33
CA ALA A 140 -0.98 -0.30 10.21
C ALA A 140 -0.73 -0.74 11.65
N ALA A 141 -0.27 -1.96 11.87
CA ALA A 141 0.07 -2.48 13.18
C ALA A 141 1.20 -1.67 13.84
N LEU A 142 2.26 -1.36 13.12
CA LEU A 142 3.37 -0.54 13.61
C LEU A 142 2.93 0.88 13.96
N LEU A 143 2.12 1.52 13.10
CA LEU A 143 1.56 2.85 13.39
C LEU A 143 0.67 2.83 14.63
N MET A 144 -0.16 1.81 14.81
CA MET A 144 -0.98 1.64 16.00
C MET A 144 -0.13 1.50 17.27
N LEU A 145 0.95 0.70 17.22
CA LEU A 145 1.87 0.54 18.35
C LEU A 145 2.60 1.85 18.67
N THR A 146 3.05 2.57 17.64
CA THR A 146 3.68 3.90 17.80
C THR A 146 2.73 4.88 18.46
N ASN A 147 1.48 4.97 18.01
CA ASN A 147 0.49 5.86 18.60
C ASN A 147 0.23 5.52 20.09
N ARG A 148 0.16 4.24 20.44
CA ARG A 148 0.03 3.81 21.86
C ARG A 148 1.19 4.28 22.71
N LEU A 149 2.41 4.21 22.18
CA LEU A 149 3.60 4.69 22.90
C LEU A 149 3.58 6.20 23.08
N VAL A 150 3.22 6.94 22.03
CA VAL A 150 3.10 8.40 22.07
C VAL A 150 2.03 8.84 23.08
N GLU A 151 0.85 8.21 23.06
CA GLU A 151 -0.21 8.48 24.03
C GLU A 151 0.26 8.21 25.48
N ALA A 152 0.97 7.10 25.70
CA ALA A 152 1.53 6.79 27.03
C ALA A 152 2.59 7.81 27.46
N MET A 153 3.42 8.29 26.53
CA MET A 153 4.40 9.33 26.82
C MET A 153 3.75 10.66 27.17
N HIS A 154 2.70 11.06 26.47
CA HIS A 154 1.95 12.29 26.78
C HIS A 154 1.28 12.27 28.17
N GLN A 155 0.87 11.08 28.61
CA GLN A 155 0.26 10.91 29.93
C GLN A 155 1.27 10.73 31.08
N LEU A 156 2.57 10.65 30.75
CA LEU A 156 3.62 10.41 31.75
C LEU A 156 3.88 11.65 32.57
N ASP A 157 3.62 11.55 33.87
CA ASP A 157 4.02 12.52 34.89
C ASP A 157 5.08 11.87 35.79
N LEU A 158 6.31 12.30 35.65
CA LEU A 158 7.45 11.76 36.39
C LEU A 158 7.39 12.05 37.91
N THR A 159 6.58 13.03 38.31
CA THR A 159 6.39 13.38 39.73
C THR A 159 5.44 12.44 40.44
N LYS A 160 4.61 11.68 39.68
CA LYS A 160 3.60 10.77 40.23
C LYS A 160 3.99 9.30 40.00
N LEU A 161 4.22 8.59 41.08
CA LEU A 161 4.64 7.19 41.06
C LEU A 161 3.65 6.29 40.30
N ASP A 162 2.36 6.55 40.39
CA ASP A 162 1.33 5.76 39.71
C ASP A 162 1.34 6.00 38.20
N SER A 163 1.61 7.21 37.75
CA SER A 163 1.81 7.51 36.33
C SER A 163 3.00 6.73 35.76
N VAL A 164 4.12 6.70 36.49
CA VAL A 164 5.29 5.91 36.07
C VAL A 164 4.99 4.40 36.02
N ARG A 165 4.23 3.89 36.97
CA ARG A 165 3.80 2.46 36.99
C ARG A 165 2.89 2.15 35.79
N GLN A 166 1.94 3.03 35.50
CA GLN A 166 1.04 2.87 34.36
C GLN A 166 1.83 2.89 33.03
N PHE A 167 2.74 3.83 32.87
CA PHE A 167 3.61 3.92 31.70
C PHE A 167 4.44 2.63 31.49
N ARG A 168 5.07 2.11 32.55
CA ARG A 168 5.79 0.83 32.47
C ARG A 168 4.89 -0.32 32.04
N ARG A 169 3.63 -0.36 32.49
CA ARG A 169 2.65 -1.38 32.08
C ARG A 169 2.35 -1.28 30.59
N VAL A 170 2.09 -0.08 30.08
CA VAL A 170 1.80 0.15 28.66
C VAL A 170 2.99 -0.26 27.80
N ILE A 171 4.22 0.13 28.17
CA ILE A 171 5.43 -0.28 27.44
C ILE A 171 5.57 -1.80 27.40
N ARG A 172 5.44 -2.48 28.53
CA ARG A 172 5.55 -3.96 28.57
C ARG A 172 4.49 -4.62 27.70
N GLN A 173 3.26 -4.15 27.73
CA GLN A 173 2.18 -4.67 26.88
C GLN A 173 2.47 -4.43 25.40
N THR A 174 2.88 -3.21 25.03
CA THR A 174 3.19 -2.85 23.64
C THR A 174 4.37 -3.65 23.12
N LEU A 175 5.44 -3.77 23.91
CA LEU A 175 6.61 -4.61 23.56
C LEU A 175 6.21 -6.08 23.45
N GLY A 176 5.38 -6.60 24.34
CA GLY A 176 4.90 -7.98 24.28
C GLY A 176 4.05 -8.26 23.04
N ILE A 177 3.25 -7.30 22.58
CA ILE A 177 2.51 -7.40 21.31
C ILE A 177 3.48 -7.36 20.13
N PHE A 178 4.41 -6.40 20.12
CA PHE A 178 5.42 -6.26 19.07
C PHE A 178 6.28 -7.54 18.93
N LEU A 179 6.79 -8.09 20.02
CA LEU A 179 7.59 -9.31 20.00
C LEU A 179 6.79 -10.52 19.49
N ARG A 180 5.53 -10.68 19.91
CA ARG A 180 4.66 -11.74 19.38
C ARG A 180 4.37 -11.54 17.90
N PHE A 181 4.15 -10.31 17.48
CA PHE A 181 3.92 -9.96 16.09
C PHE A 181 5.16 -10.29 15.24
N THR A 182 6.34 -9.82 15.62
CA THR A 182 7.59 -10.09 14.91
C THR A 182 7.93 -11.57 14.90
N HIS A 183 7.87 -12.25 16.04
CA HIS A 183 8.20 -13.67 16.12
C HIS A 183 7.24 -14.59 15.35
N ARG A 184 5.97 -14.21 15.23
CA ARG A 184 4.98 -15.05 14.57
C ARG A 184 4.92 -14.85 13.05
N TYR A 185 5.30 -13.68 12.56
CA TYR A 185 5.15 -13.32 11.14
C TYR A 185 6.48 -13.14 10.42
N TRP A 186 7.62 -13.15 11.11
CA TRP A 186 8.95 -12.96 10.52
C TRP A 186 9.89 -14.15 10.77
N SER A 187 9.44 -15.18 11.41
CA SER A 187 10.12 -16.48 11.56
C SER A 187 9.50 -17.51 10.61
#